data_a897e10fa631364d837d33139e6958f1
#
_entry.id   a897e10fa631364d837d33139e6958f1
#
_cell.length_a   1.000
_cell.length_b   1.000
_cell.length_c   1.000
_cell.angle_alpha   90.00
_cell.angle_beta   90.00
_cell.angle_gamma   90.00
#
_symmetry.space_group_name_H-M   'P 1'
#
loop_
_entity.id
_entity.type
_entity.pdbx_description
1 polymer ?
#
loop_
_entity_poly.entity_id
_entity_poly.type
_entity_poly.pdbx_seq_one_letter_code
_entity_poly.pdbx_strand_id
1 'polypeptide(L)'
;MRKLLSALILSFSIWSVFSCRQENNVTVKQYPMFWTWLDYRPGMNFDSVCQVMNDIGMDGIMLNAPTPDDYRIAIPIARKHGIEVYAWLWTMNLEHDRDKILAEHPDWFSVNRNGKSLADTTAYVDYYKFLCPALPEVREFIREKIKSYCEVEGLNGIAIDYNRLVDVVLPTTLWPHYGIVQDREYAAWDYGYHPAMLEKFKSRHGYDPREQQDPSADIKWRQFRCDQITEVANMIAGVVHSYGKTMAASPFPTPKMASRMVRQDWG
;
A
#
# COMPACT_ATOMS: atom_id res chain seq x y z
N MET A 1 -59.71 5.99 69.85
CA MET A 1 -58.66 6.68 69.12
C MET A 1 -57.73 5.64 68.54
N ARG A 2 -57.89 5.22 67.29
CA ARG A 2 -56.96 4.32 66.60
C ARG A 2 -56.76 4.89 65.19
N LYS A 3 -55.53 5.27 64.90
CA LYS A 3 -55.13 5.79 63.59
C LYS A 3 -54.88 4.60 62.66
N LEU A 4 -55.61 4.53 61.54
CA LEU A 4 -55.32 3.61 60.46
C LEU A 4 -54.31 4.25 59.54
N LEU A 5 -53.13 3.62 59.39
CA LEU A 5 -52.16 3.94 58.33
C LEU A 5 -52.51 3.12 57.10
N SER A 6 -52.82 3.80 56.02
CA SER A 6 -53.00 3.15 54.70
C SER A 6 -51.60 3.10 54.03
N ALA A 7 -51.11 1.90 53.80
CA ALA A 7 -49.88 1.70 53.00
C ALA A 7 -50.25 1.62 51.51
N LEU A 8 -49.69 2.56 50.75
CA LEU A 8 -49.77 2.58 49.30
C LEU A 8 -48.66 1.70 48.75
N ILE A 9 -49.00 0.58 48.14
CA ILE A 9 -48.04 -0.28 47.43
C ILE A 9 -47.94 0.25 46.01
N LEU A 10 -46.80 0.89 45.67
CA LEU A 10 -46.44 1.23 44.28
C LEU A 10 -45.79 -0.01 43.64
N SER A 11 -46.51 -0.65 42.73
CA SER A 11 -45.93 -1.72 41.88
C SER A 11 -45.15 -1.09 40.75
N PHE A 12 -43.80 -1.18 40.84
CA PHE A 12 -42.90 -0.82 39.74
C PHE A 12 -42.82 -2.01 38.77
N SER A 13 -43.49 -1.88 37.62
CA SER A 13 -43.34 -2.82 36.52
C SER A 13 -42.03 -2.55 35.81
N ILE A 14 -41.01 -3.40 36.06
CA ILE A 14 -39.74 -3.38 35.33
C ILE A 14 -40.01 -4.04 33.97
N TRP A 15 -40.13 -3.25 32.93
CA TRP A 15 -40.06 -3.74 31.56
C TRP A 15 -38.58 -4.02 31.23
N SER A 16 -38.20 -5.28 31.29
CA SER A 16 -36.92 -5.75 30.77
C SER A 16 -36.98 -5.70 29.25
N VAL A 17 -36.38 -4.66 28.66
CA VAL A 17 -36.12 -4.61 27.23
C VAL A 17 -34.98 -5.59 26.95
N PHE A 18 -35.31 -6.81 26.58
CA PHE A 18 -34.35 -7.72 25.95
C PHE A 18 -34.00 -7.15 24.58
N SER A 19 -32.93 -6.32 24.54
CA SER A 19 -32.25 -6.00 23.30
C SER A 19 -31.57 -7.28 22.82
N CYS A 20 -32.15 -7.96 21.85
CA CYS A 20 -31.45 -9.00 21.09
C CYS A 20 -30.31 -8.31 20.34
N ARG A 21 -29.15 -8.24 20.97
CA ARG A 21 -27.89 -7.93 20.30
C ARG A 21 -27.61 -9.14 19.40
N GLN A 22 -27.91 -9.01 18.12
CA GLN A 22 -27.50 -9.97 17.12
C GLN A 22 -25.99 -9.90 17.08
N GLU A 23 -25.31 -10.77 17.84
CA GLU A 23 -23.89 -11.00 17.70
C GLU A 23 -23.72 -11.58 16.28
N ASN A 24 -23.22 -10.77 15.39
CA ASN A 24 -22.65 -11.28 14.15
C ASN A 24 -21.44 -12.11 14.57
N ASN A 25 -21.65 -13.40 14.76
CA ASN A 25 -20.59 -14.38 14.89
C ASN A 25 -19.81 -14.41 13.58
N VAL A 26 -18.88 -13.48 13.44
CA VAL A 26 -17.83 -13.59 12.45
C VAL A 26 -17.02 -14.82 12.87
N THR A 27 -17.26 -15.92 12.21
CA THR A 27 -16.47 -17.13 12.39
C THR A 27 -15.06 -16.84 11.91
N VAL A 28 -14.18 -16.43 12.82
CA VAL A 28 -12.75 -16.27 12.52
C VAL A 28 -12.24 -17.67 12.18
N LYS A 29 -11.82 -17.88 10.95
CA LYS A 29 -11.18 -19.13 10.54
C LYS A 29 -9.95 -19.36 11.44
N GLN A 30 -9.91 -20.49 12.15
CA GLN A 30 -8.85 -20.82 13.13
C GLN A 30 -7.62 -21.48 12.51
N TYR A 31 -7.55 -21.62 11.19
CA TYR A 31 -6.44 -22.24 10.46
C TYR A 31 -5.70 -21.20 9.61
N PRO A 32 -4.44 -21.46 9.25
CA PRO A 32 -3.71 -20.58 8.36
C PRO A 32 -4.52 -20.33 7.09
N MET A 33 -4.69 -19.05 6.70
CA MET A 33 -5.33 -18.67 5.45
C MET A 33 -4.31 -18.70 4.32
N PHE A 34 -4.68 -19.29 3.19
CA PHE A 34 -3.82 -19.41 2.01
C PHE A 34 -4.22 -18.39 0.95
N TRP A 35 -3.29 -17.52 0.59
CA TRP A 35 -3.46 -16.47 -0.39
C TRP A 35 -2.40 -16.58 -1.48
N THR A 36 -2.73 -16.12 -2.70
CA THR A 36 -1.78 -16.04 -3.80
C THR A 36 -1.91 -14.72 -4.54
N TRP A 37 -0.88 -14.36 -5.29
CA TRP A 37 -0.89 -13.27 -6.26
C TRP A 37 -1.32 -13.79 -7.61
N LEU A 38 -2.15 -13.03 -8.32
CA LEU A 38 -2.63 -13.37 -9.65
C LEU A 38 -2.81 -12.13 -10.50
N ASP A 39 -2.29 -12.17 -11.73
CA ASP A 39 -2.59 -11.18 -12.76
C ASP A 39 -3.90 -11.52 -13.48
N TYR A 40 -4.87 -10.64 -13.40
CA TYR A 40 -6.10 -10.76 -14.16
C TYR A 40 -5.87 -10.30 -15.60
N ARG A 41 -6.29 -11.13 -16.55
CA ARG A 41 -6.25 -10.79 -17.97
C ARG A 41 -7.66 -10.86 -18.55
N PRO A 42 -8.16 -9.78 -19.19
CA PRO A 42 -9.44 -9.82 -19.88
C PRO A 42 -9.53 -11.02 -20.83
N GLY A 43 -10.64 -11.76 -20.73
CA GLY A 43 -10.85 -12.98 -21.55
C GLY A 43 -10.24 -14.26 -20.98
N MET A 44 -9.53 -14.24 -19.85
CA MET A 44 -9.13 -15.48 -19.18
C MET A 44 -10.35 -16.21 -18.60
N ASN A 45 -10.28 -17.54 -18.55
CA ASN A 45 -11.32 -18.32 -17.87
C ASN A 45 -11.14 -18.25 -16.35
N PHE A 46 -11.50 -17.10 -15.77
CA PHE A 46 -11.32 -16.80 -14.35
C PHE A 46 -12.18 -17.71 -13.45
N ASP A 47 -13.34 -18.18 -13.94
CA ASP A 47 -14.20 -19.13 -13.20
C ASP A 47 -13.46 -20.46 -12.95
N SER A 48 -12.81 -21.01 -13.98
CA SER A 48 -11.98 -22.22 -13.82
C SER A 48 -10.79 -22.01 -12.88
N VAL A 49 -10.17 -20.83 -12.91
CA VAL A 49 -9.05 -20.51 -12.00
C VAL A 49 -9.55 -20.49 -10.54
N CYS A 50 -10.65 -19.82 -10.27
CA CYS A 50 -11.26 -19.79 -8.94
C CYS A 50 -11.72 -21.17 -8.46
N GLN A 51 -12.26 -22.02 -9.37
CA GLN A 51 -12.60 -23.40 -9.04
C GLN A 51 -11.37 -24.19 -8.58
N VAL A 52 -10.27 -24.15 -9.34
CA VAL A 52 -9.02 -24.84 -8.98
C VAL A 52 -8.50 -24.32 -7.63
N MET A 53 -8.55 -23.00 -7.41
CA MET A 53 -8.12 -22.41 -6.14
C MET A 53 -8.93 -22.91 -4.95
N ASN A 54 -10.25 -22.97 -5.09
CA ASN A 54 -11.13 -23.54 -4.06
C ASN A 54 -10.82 -25.01 -3.80
N ASP A 55 -10.61 -25.81 -4.87
CA ASP A 55 -10.33 -27.24 -4.78
C ASP A 55 -9.03 -27.56 -4.03
N ILE A 56 -8.03 -26.66 -4.11
CA ILE A 56 -6.75 -26.78 -3.38
C ILE A 56 -6.74 -26.05 -2.04
N GLY A 57 -7.88 -25.47 -1.60
CA GLY A 57 -8.03 -24.85 -0.30
C GLY A 57 -7.46 -23.42 -0.19
N MET A 58 -7.38 -22.67 -1.29
CA MET A 58 -7.07 -21.24 -1.24
C MET A 58 -8.25 -20.46 -0.66
N ASP A 59 -7.95 -19.46 0.15
CA ASP A 59 -8.93 -18.58 0.79
C ASP A 59 -9.11 -17.26 0.05
N GLY A 60 -8.06 -16.77 -0.62
CA GLY A 60 -8.12 -15.48 -1.27
C GLY A 60 -7.03 -15.22 -2.31
N ILE A 61 -7.22 -14.13 -3.02
CA ILE A 61 -6.37 -13.68 -4.12
C ILE A 61 -5.99 -12.20 -3.91
N MET A 62 -4.71 -11.91 -4.02
CA MET A 62 -4.21 -10.56 -4.27
C MET A 62 -4.21 -10.38 -5.80
N LEU A 63 -5.29 -9.83 -6.33
CA LEU A 63 -5.54 -9.72 -7.75
C LEU A 63 -4.98 -8.43 -8.31
N ASN A 64 -4.12 -8.52 -9.32
CA ASN A 64 -3.72 -7.37 -10.12
C ASN A 64 -4.60 -7.31 -11.38
N ALA A 65 -5.40 -6.24 -11.51
CA ALA A 65 -6.22 -5.99 -12.68
C ALA A 65 -6.10 -4.51 -13.09
N PRO A 66 -6.17 -4.21 -14.41
CA PRO A 66 -5.88 -2.87 -14.93
C PRO A 66 -6.80 -1.78 -14.40
N THR A 67 -8.08 -2.08 -14.19
CA THR A 67 -9.09 -1.07 -13.85
C THR A 67 -10.06 -1.56 -12.77
N PRO A 68 -10.73 -0.64 -12.04
CA PRO A 68 -11.82 -1.01 -11.13
C PRO A 68 -12.94 -1.80 -11.80
N ASP A 69 -13.19 -1.62 -13.10
CA ASP A 69 -14.23 -2.35 -13.84
C ASP A 69 -13.88 -3.84 -13.98
N ASP A 70 -12.60 -4.18 -14.14
CA ASP A 70 -12.15 -5.57 -14.17
C ASP A 70 -12.46 -6.28 -12.85
N TYR A 71 -12.34 -5.57 -11.72
CA TYR A 71 -12.74 -6.12 -10.40
C TYR A 71 -14.24 -6.32 -10.28
N ARG A 72 -15.08 -5.42 -10.87
CA ARG A 72 -16.54 -5.60 -10.90
C ARG A 72 -16.93 -6.87 -11.63
N ILE A 73 -16.14 -7.30 -12.61
CA ILE A 73 -16.34 -8.57 -13.33
C ILE A 73 -15.78 -9.76 -12.52
N ALA A 74 -14.59 -9.63 -11.96
CA ALA A 74 -13.89 -10.73 -11.29
C ALA A 74 -14.50 -11.11 -9.92
N ILE A 75 -14.91 -10.14 -9.12
CA ILE A 75 -15.36 -10.36 -7.74
C ILE A 75 -16.59 -11.29 -7.65
N PRO A 76 -17.66 -11.14 -8.45
CA PRO A 76 -18.80 -12.06 -8.40
C PRO A 76 -18.38 -13.51 -8.71
N ILE A 77 -17.41 -13.70 -9.62
CA ILE A 77 -16.89 -15.03 -9.99
C ILE A 77 -16.11 -15.61 -8.80
N ALA A 78 -15.16 -14.88 -8.24
CA ALA A 78 -14.38 -15.33 -7.09
C ALA A 78 -15.27 -15.69 -5.88
N ARG A 79 -16.25 -14.84 -5.58
CA ARG A 79 -17.22 -15.04 -4.49
C ARG A 79 -18.03 -16.32 -4.65
N LYS A 80 -18.45 -16.70 -5.89
CA LYS A 80 -19.15 -17.95 -6.17
C LYS A 80 -18.33 -19.17 -5.71
N HIS A 81 -17.02 -19.09 -5.74
CA HIS A 81 -16.09 -20.13 -5.30
C HIS A 81 -15.58 -19.93 -3.87
N GLY A 82 -16.11 -18.96 -3.11
CA GLY A 82 -15.69 -18.69 -1.73
C GLY A 82 -14.31 -18.04 -1.62
N ILE A 83 -13.78 -17.45 -2.70
CA ILE A 83 -12.47 -16.80 -2.75
C ILE A 83 -12.62 -15.32 -2.44
N GLU A 84 -11.88 -14.82 -1.45
CA GLU A 84 -11.79 -13.40 -1.15
C GLU A 84 -10.85 -12.69 -2.14
N VAL A 85 -11.15 -11.41 -2.45
CA VAL A 85 -10.36 -10.63 -3.41
C VAL A 85 -9.85 -9.35 -2.76
N TYR A 86 -8.53 -9.17 -2.77
CA TYR A 86 -7.86 -7.90 -2.52
C TYR A 86 -7.34 -7.33 -3.83
N ALA A 87 -7.54 -6.03 -4.05
CA ALA A 87 -6.89 -5.36 -5.17
C ALA A 87 -5.40 -5.18 -4.86
N TRP A 88 -4.55 -5.86 -5.64
CA TRP A 88 -3.10 -5.73 -5.54
C TRP A 88 -2.64 -4.57 -6.42
N LEU A 89 -2.19 -3.49 -5.77
CA LEU A 89 -1.92 -2.22 -6.43
C LEU A 89 -0.48 -1.77 -6.17
N TRP A 90 0.23 -1.44 -7.24
CA TRP A 90 1.49 -0.73 -7.15
C TRP A 90 1.22 0.75 -6.84
N THR A 91 1.92 1.28 -5.84
CA THR A 91 1.65 2.63 -5.33
C THR A 91 2.67 3.66 -5.79
N MET A 92 3.90 3.59 -5.29
CA MET A 92 4.95 4.53 -5.67
C MET A 92 5.56 4.23 -7.03
N ASN A 93 5.65 2.96 -7.43
CA ASN A 93 6.01 2.57 -8.78
C ASN A 93 4.76 2.50 -9.65
N LEU A 94 4.80 3.07 -10.84
CA LEU A 94 3.65 3.05 -11.75
C LEU A 94 3.64 1.77 -12.59
N GLU A 95 2.46 1.22 -12.77
CA GLU A 95 2.19 0.07 -13.63
C GLU A 95 1.25 0.47 -14.78
N HIS A 96 -0.05 0.33 -14.59
CA HIS A 96 -1.05 0.59 -15.63
C HIS A 96 -1.18 2.06 -16.04
N ASP A 97 -0.93 3.01 -15.13
CA ASP A 97 -1.01 4.45 -15.39
C ASP A 97 0.31 5.03 -15.93
N ARG A 98 1.36 4.22 -16.08
CA ARG A 98 2.73 4.67 -16.34
C ARG A 98 2.84 5.61 -17.55
N ASP A 99 2.39 5.18 -18.71
CA ASP A 99 2.60 5.91 -19.96
C ASP A 99 1.82 7.22 -19.97
N LYS A 100 0.63 7.22 -19.38
CA LYS A 100 -0.18 8.42 -19.19
C LYS A 100 0.52 9.44 -18.29
N ILE A 101 0.95 9.02 -17.12
CA ILE A 101 1.60 9.92 -16.14
C ILE A 101 2.96 10.41 -16.65
N LEU A 102 3.72 9.57 -17.38
CA LEU A 102 4.95 10.02 -18.03
C LEU A 102 4.71 11.15 -19.04
N ALA A 103 3.61 11.09 -19.79
CA ALA A 103 3.29 12.10 -20.78
C ALA A 103 2.72 13.39 -20.15
N GLU A 104 1.89 13.26 -19.12
CA GLU A 104 1.17 14.39 -18.53
C GLU A 104 1.94 15.09 -17.41
N HIS A 105 2.73 14.33 -16.61
CA HIS A 105 3.39 14.78 -15.38
C HIS A 105 4.82 14.25 -15.25
N PRO A 106 5.73 14.54 -16.17
CA PRO A 106 7.13 14.08 -16.10
C PRO A 106 7.88 14.62 -14.87
N ASP A 107 7.41 15.71 -14.29
CA ASP A 107 7.92 16.34 -13.09
C ASP A 107 7.55 15.61 -11.77
N TRP A 108 6.67 14.60 -11.82
CA TRP A 108 6.29 13.84 -10.63
C TRP A 108 7.27 12.72 -10.26
N PHE A 109 8.22 12.41 -11.14
CA PHE A 109 9.08 11.24 -10.97
C PHE A 109 10.26 11.49 -10.02
N SER A 110 10.63 10.43 -9.30
CA SER A 110 11.78 10.45 -8.41
C SER A 110 13.07 10.79 -9.16
N VAL A 111 13.93 11.55 -8.50
CA VAL A 111 15.24 12.00 -9.01
C VAL A 111 16.33 11.33 -8.20
N ASN A 112 17.40 10.86 -8.85
CA ASN A 112 18.55 10.28 -8.19
C ASN A 112 19.55 11.37 -7.71
N ARG A 113 20.56 10.95 -6.96
CA ARG A 113 21.60 11.85 -6.41
C ARG A 113 22.43 12.58 -7.48
N ASN A 114 22.46 12.07 -8.72
CA ASN A 114 23.08 12.74 -9.86
C ASN A 114 22.15 13.75 -10.56
N GLY A 115 20.95 13.98 -10.05
CA GLY A 115 19.97 14.89 -10.63
C GLY A 115 19.23 14.31 -11.85
N LYS A 116 19.24 13.00 -12.07
CA LYS A 116 18.54 12.35 -13.18
C LYS A 116 17.15 11.88 -12.72
N SER A 117 16.11 12.28 -13.45
CA SER A 117 14.74 11.86 -13.23
C SER A 117 14.46 10.48 -13.82
N LEU A 118 13.58 9.71 -13.16
CA LEU A 118 13.02 8.48 -13.73
C LEU A 118 12.06 8.74 -14.89
N ALA A 119 11.64 9.98 -15.13
CA ALA A 119 10.92 10.34 -16.35
C ALA A 119 11.81 10.14 -17.58
N ASP A 120 13.07 10.58 -17.51
CA ASP A 120 14.00 10.64 -18.64
C ASP A 120 14.98 9.47 -18.68
N THR A 121 15.17 8.80 -17.53
CA THR A 121 16.18 7.76 -17.39
C THR A 121 15.58 6.47 -16.87
N THR A 122 16.31 5.39 -17.08
CA THR A 122 16.02 4.09 -16.48
C THR A 122 16.88 3.91 -15.24
N ALA A 123 16.32 3.31 -14.18
CA ALA A 123 17.12 2.85 -13.04
C ALA A 123 17.95 1.62 -13.49
N TYR A 124 17.79 0.46 -12.87
CA TYR A 124 18.43 -0.78 -13.34
C TYR A 124 17.44 -1.76 -13.98
N VAL A 125 16.14 -1.46 -13.95
CA VAL A 125 15.08 -2.18 -14.65
C VAL A 125 14.10 -1.18 -15.30
N ASP A 126 13.64 -1.49 -16.49
CA ASP A 126 12.88 -0.55 -17.33
C ASP A 126 11.50 -0.18 -16.78
N TYR A 127 10.89 -1.09 -16.00
CA TYR A 127 9.57 -0.85 -15.41
C TYR A 127 9.61 0.01 -14.15
N TYR A 128 10.79 0.41 -13.64
CA TYR A 128 10.88 1.31 -12.50
C TYR A 128 10.61 2.75 -12.88
N LYS A 129 9.39 3.18 -12.58
CA LYS A 129 8.90 4.56 -12.78
C LYS A 129 8.27 5.05 -11.47
N PHE A 130 9.14 5.22 -10.46
CA PHE A 130 8.72 5.65 -9.13
C PHE A 130 8.41 7.14 -9.07
N LEU A 131 7.32 7.49 -8.40
CA LEU A 131 6.91 8.85 -8.12
C LEU A 131 7.64 9.45 -6.92
N CYS A 132 7.60 10.79 -6.81
CA CYS A 132 8.13 11.52 -5.67
C CYS A 132 7.08 11.59 -4.53
N PRO A 133 7.31 10.97 -3.36
CA PRO A 133 6.32 10.94 -2.27
C PRO A 133 6.12 12.29 -1.57
N ALA A 134 6.97 13.29 -1.80
CA ALA A 134 6.84 14.60 -1.17
C ALA A 134 5.87 15.53 -1.91
N LEU A 135 5.53 15.23 -3.16
CA LEU A 135 4.60 16.05 -3.95
C LEU A 135 3.15 15.85 -3.48
N PRO A 136 2.42 16.93 -3.13
CA PRO A 136 1.01 16.83 -2.77
C PRO A 136 0.14 16.24 -3.88
N GLU A 137 0.44 16.59 -5.14
CA GLU A 137 -0.26 16.13 -6.34
C GLU A 137 -0.12 14.62 -6.53
N VAL A 138 1.06 14.07 -6.29
CA VAL A 138 1.31 12.61 -6.31
C VAL A 138 0.50 11.91 -5.22
N ARG A 139 0.45 12.48 -4.02
CA ARG A 139 -0.33 11.92 -2.92
C ARG A 139 -1.83 11.95 -3.22
N GLU A 140 -2.31 13.02 -3.84
CA GLU A 140 -3.72 13.12 -4.23
C GLU A 140 -4.04 12.13 -5.35
N PHE A 141 -3.19 12.00 -6.37
CA PHE A 141 -3.32 10.98 -7.41
C PHE A 141 -3.44 9.56 -6.81
N ILE A 142 -2.54 9.21 -5.87
CA ILE A 142 -2.59 7.90 -5.21
C ILE A 142 -3.88 7.77 -4.38
N ARG A 143 -4.30 8.80 -3.66
CA ARG A 143 -5.53 8.83 -2.87
C ARG A 143 -6.76 8.54 -3.71
N GLU A 144 -6.94 9.26 -4.82
CA GLU A 144 -8.09 9.09 -5.71
C GLU A 144 -8.06 7.72 -6.41
N LYS A 145 -6.86 7.24 -6.77
CA LYS A 145 -6.70 5.87 -7.27
C LYS A 145 -7.20 4.85 -6.25
N ILE A 146 -6.69 4.86 -5.03
CA ILE A 146 -7.11 3.92 -3.98
C ILE A 146 -8.62 4.01 -3.71
N LYS A 147 -9.16 5.22 -3.66
CA LYS A 147 -10.59 5.46 -3.46
C LYS A 147 -11.44 4.79 -4.55
N SER A 148 -11.07 4.94 -5.82
CA SER A 148 -11.79 4.33 -6.95
C SER A 148 -11.89 2.80 -6.86
N TYR A 149 -10.84 2.14 -6.33
CA TYR A 149 -10.88 0.70 -6.05
C TYR A 149 -11.70 0.37 -4.79
N CYS A 150 -11.63 1.21 -3.75
CA CYS A 150 -12.44 1.01 -2.55
C CYS A 150 -13.95 1.11 -2.82
N GLU A 151 -14.37 1.86 -3.84
CA GLU A 151 -15.76 1.99 -4.27
C GLU A 151 -16.30 0.73 -4.98
N VAL A 152 -15.42 -0.23 -5.31
CA VAL A 152 -15.86 -1.49 -5.92
C VAL A 152 -16.59 -2.34 -4.87
N GLU A 153 -17.85 -2.64 -5.15
CA GLU A 153 -18.69 -3.48 -4.29
C GLU A 153 -18.10 -4.89 -4.19
N GLY A 154 -18.06 -5.41 -2.97
CA GLY A 154 -17.61 -6.77 -2.70
C GLY A 154 -16.09 -6.97 -2.70
N LEU A 155 -15.29 -5.95 -2.98
CA LEU A 155 -13.85 -6.00 -2.75
C LEU A 155 -13.58 -6.09 -1.25
N ASN A 156 -12.78 -7.08 -0.83
CA ASN A 156 -12.50 -7.34 0.58
C ASN A 156 -11.44 -6.39 1.14
N GLY A 157 -10.45 -6.00 0.33
CA GLY A 157 -9.36 -5.13 0.76
C GLY A 157 -8.46 -4.64 -0.37
N ILE A 158 -7.45 -3.87 0.03
CA ILE A 158 -6.38 -3.38 -0.85
C ILE A 158 -5.06 -3.97 -0.35
N ALA A 159 -4.30 -4.58 -1.26
CA ALA A 159 -2.93 -5.02 -1.01
C ALA A 159 -1.98 -4.07 -1.73
N ILE A 160 -1.23 -3.26 -0.99
CA ILE A 160 -0.28 -2.32 -1.57
C ILE A 160 1.08 -2.97 -1.78
N ASP A 161 1.66 -2.69 -2.94
CA ASP A 161 3.02 -3.07 -3.28
C ASP A 161 3.80 -1.85 -3.79
N TYR A 162 5.13 -1.99 -3.88
CA TYR A 162 6.04 -0.90 -4.25
C TYR A 162 5.81 0.41 -3.48
N ASN A 163 5.29 0.34 -2.25
CA ASN A 163 5.20 1.49 -1.34
C ASN A 163 6.58 1.74 -0.71
N ARG A 164 7.52 2.17 -1.54
CA ARG A 164 8.94 2.32 -1.24
C ARG A 164 9.63 3.23 -2.26
N LEU A 165 10.91 3.50 -2.07
CA LEU A 165 11.75 4.08 -3.11
C LEU A 165 12.47 2.98 -3.92
N VAL A 166 13.22 3.42 -4.94
CA VAL A 166 14.06 2.54 -5.77
C VAL A 166 15.12 1.88 -4.90
N ASP A 167 15.48 0.63 -5.22
CA ASP A 167 16.55 -0.09 -4.53
C ASP A 167 17.89 0.63 -4.72
N VAL A 168 18.52 1.02 -3.62
CA VAL A 168 19.84 1.64 -3.64
C VAL A 168 20.97 0.61 -3.67
N VAL A 169 20.66 -0.64 -3.33
CA VAL A 169 21.57 -1.80 -3.43
C VAL A 169 20.95 -2.78 -4.42
N LEU A 170 21.66 -3.01 -5.51
CA LEU A 170 21.19 -3.91 -6.56
C LEU A 170 21.23 -5.37 -6.09
N PRO A 171 20.29 -6.20 -6.57
CA PRO A 171 20.42 -7.65 -6.44
C PRO A 171 21.78 -8.14 -6.93
N THR A 172 22.43 -9.00 -6.17
CA THR A 172 23.78 -9.49 -6.50
C THR A 172 23.84 -10.18 -7.85
N THR A 173 22.75 -10.74 -8.32
CA THR A 173 22.61 -11.35 -9.65
C THR A 173 22.77 -10.36 -10.80
N LEU A 174 22.56 -9.06 -10.54
CA LEU A 174 22.73 -7.99 -11.54
C LEU A 174 24.17 -7.41 -11.56
N TRP A 175 24.98 -7.65 -10.53
CA TRP A 175 26.31 -7.09 -10.43
C TRP A 175 27.21 -7.41 -11.63
N PRO A 176 27.26 -8.66 -12.15
CA PRO A 176 28.03 -8.96 -13.34
C PRO A 176 27.56 -8.19 -14.58
N HIS A 177 26.25 -7.95 -14.71
CA HIS A 177 25.68 -7.19 -15.83
C HIS A 177 26.20 -5.74 -15.86
N TYR A 178 26.38 -5.14 -14.67
CA TYR A 178 26.89 -3.77 -14.52
C TYR A 178 28.41 -3.70 -14.30
N GLY A 179 29.09 -4.85 -14.26
CA GLY A 179 30.55 -4.90 -14.00
C GLY A 179 30.96 -4.35 -12.64
N ILE A 180 30.13 -4.54 -11.61
CA ILE A 180 30.35 -3.99 -10.26
C ILE A 180 30.41 -5.06 -9.19
N VAL A 181 31.06 -4.72 -8.08
CA VAL A 181 30.83 -5.32 -6.76
C VAL A 181 30.36 -4.19 -5.86
N GLN A 182 29.09 -4.19 -5.48
CA GLN A 182 28.51 -3.03 -4.80
C GLN A 182 28.87 -3.04 -3.30
N ASP A 183 29.76 -2.15 -2.90
CA ASP A 183 30.25 -1.92 -1.54
C ASP A 183 29.63 -0.70 -0.86
N ARG A 184 28.91 0.15 -1.62
CA ARG A 184 28.27 1.39 -1.18
C ARG A 184 27.02 1.72 -1.98
N GLU A 185 26.30 2.75 -1.53
CA GLU A 185 25.17 3.31 -2.29
C GLU A 185 25.70 4.21 -3.43
N TYR A 186 25.52 3.77 -4.69
CA TYR A 186 25.94 4.55 -5.85
C TYR A 186 24.90 5.66 -6.15
N ALA A 187 25.40 6.84 -6.50
CA ALA A 187 24.58 8.01 -6.77
C ALA A 187 23.55 7.80 -7.90
N ALA A 188 23.87 6.95 -8.87
CA ALA A 188 22.98 6.62 -9.99
C ALA A 188 21.70 5.87 -9.56
N TRP A 189 21.75 5.14 -8.45
CA TRP A 189 20.62 4.35 -7.94
C TRP A 189 20.05 4.88 -6.61
N ASP A 190 20.64 5.94 -6.04
CA ASP A 190 20.16 6.58 -4.83
C ASP A 190 19.12 7.65 -5.16
N TYR A 191 17.86 7.24 -5.19
CA TYR A 191 16.71 8.11 -5.48
C TYR A 191 16.12 8.77 -4.24
N GLY A 192 15.28 9.78 -4.47
CA GLY A 192 14.67 10.60 -3.43
C GLY A 192 15.23 12.03 -3.38
N TYR A 193 16.03 12.44 -4.39
CA TYR A 193 16.62 13.78 -4.49
C TYR A 193 15.80 14.73 -5.38
N HIS A 194 14.49 14.49 -5.52
CA HIS A 194 13.59 15.43 -6.16
C HIS A 194 13.61 16.78 -5.41
N PRO A 195 13.54 17.95 -6.11
CA PRO A 195 13.57 19.27 -5.45
C PRO A 195 12.60 19.40 -4.27
N ALA A 196 11.35 18.91 -4.41
CA ALA A 196 10.37 18.91 -3.34
C ALA A 196 10.80 18.11 -2.10
N MET A 197 11.50 16.97 -2.27
CA MET A 197 12.06 16.19 -1.16
C MET A 197 13.17 16.98 -0.45
N LEU A 198 14.07 17.60 -1.22
CA LEU A 198 15.19 18.38 -0.69
C LEU A 198 14.72 19.61 0.06
N GLU A 199 13.76 20.33 -0.50
CA GLU A 199 13.16 21.52 0.14
C GLU A 199 12.44 21.17 1.44
N LYS A 200 11.61 20.13 1.43
CA LYS A 200 10.90 19.65 2.62
C LYS A 200 11.88 19.19 3.71
N PHE A 201 12.96 18.51 3.34
CA PHE A 201 14.01 18.12 4.27
C PHE A 201 14.75 19.34 4.83
N LYS A 202 15.20 20.26 3.97
CA LYS A 202 15.89 21.49 4.38
C LYS A 202 15.04 22.33 5.31
N SER A 203 13.76 22.47 5.03
CA SER A 203 12.82 23.17 5.91
C SER A 203 12.72 22.52 7.31
N ARG A 204 12.75 21.19 7.39
CA ARG A 204 12.66 20.43 8.67
C ARG A 204 13.98 20.40 9.45
N HIS A 205 15.13 20.30 8.76
CA HIS A 205 16.42 19.99 9.37
C HIS A 205 17.45 21.12 9.27
N GLY A 206 17.20 22.16 8.47
CA GLY A 206 18.04 23.37 8.37
C GLY A 206 19.24 23.26 7.42
N TYR A 207 19.40 22.16 6.67
CA TYR A 207 20.49 21.97 5.71
C TYR A 207 20.06 21.12 4.51
N ASP A 208 20.82 21.21 3.42
CA ASP A 208 20.64 20.34 2.24
C ASP A 208 21.47 19.07 2.42
N PRO A 209 20.89 17.85 2.29
CA PRO A 209 21.65 16.62 2.47
C PRO A 209 22.80 16.46 1.46
N ARG A 210 22.74 17.14 0.30
CA ARG A 210 23.79 17.14 -0.71
C ARG A 210 25.06 17.88 -0.29
N GLU A 211 24.98 18.73 0.75
CA GLU A 211 26.13 19.42 1.35
C GLU A 211 26.97 18.51 2.24
N GLN A 212 26.46 17.31 2.58
CA GLN A 212 27.21 16.34 3.35
C GLN A 212 28.27 15.65 2.46
N GLN A 213 29.41 15.30 3.05
CA GLN A 213 30.48 14.57 2.34
C GLN A 213 29.96 13.24 1.75
N ASP A 214 29.14 12.53 2.49
CA ASP A 214 28.42 11.34 2.03
C ASP A 214 26.93 11.42 2.43
N PRO A 215 26.05 11.87 1.54
CA PRO A 215 24.62 11.92 1.79
C PRO A 215 23.99 10.56 2.13
N SER A 216 24.58 9.46 1.67
CA SER A 216 24.07 8.11 1.96
C SER A 216 24.27 7.70 3.42
N ALA A 217 25.28 8.26 4.08
CA ALA A 217 25.58 8.04 5.49
C ALA A 217 24.72 8.90 6.43
N ASP A 218 24.05 9.94 5.91
CA ASP A 218 23.21 10.82 6.72
C ASP A 218 21.95 10.09 7.20
N ILE A 219 21.92 9.80 8.51
CA ILE A 219 20.81 9.08 9.16
C ILE A 219 19.51 9.90 9.11
N LYS A 220 19.58 11.25 9.27
CA LYS A 220 18.40 12.11 9.22
C LYS A 220 17.78 12.11 7.83
N TRP A 221 18.63 12.18 6.79
CA TRP A 221 18.18 12.12 5.42
C TRP A 221 17.54 10.75 5.09
N ARG A 222 18.14 9.65 5.55
CA ARG A 222 17.59 8.33 5.37
C ARG A 222 16.23 8.20 6.05
N GLN A 223 16.13 8.58 7.34
CA GLN A 223 14.88 8.51 8.09
C GLN A 223 13.79 9.38 7.46
N PHE A 224 14.13 10.61 7.07
CA PHE A 224 13.18 11.49 6.39
C PHE A 224 12.59 10.84 5.13
N ARG A 225 13.40 10.15 4.33
CA ARG A 225 12.91 9.43 3.15
C ARG A 225 11.98 8.26 3.54
N CYS A 226 12.29 7.54 4.61
CA CYS A 226 11.40 6.53 5.18
C CYS A 226 10.08 7.15 5.64
N ASP A 227 10.14 8.27 6.36
CA ASP A 227 8.95 8.98 6.84
C ASP A 227 8.00 9.36 5.70
N GLN A 228 8.53 9.79 4.54
CA GLN A 228 7.71 10.15 3.39
C GLN A 228 6.93 8.92 2.85
N ILE A 229 7.54 7.75 2.84
CA ILE A 229 6.88 6.48 2.44
C ILE A 229 5.85 6.06 3.49
N THR A 230 6.17 6.17 4.76
CA THR A 230 5.23 5.90 5.87
C THR A 230 4.01 6.83 5.83
N GLU A 231 4.21 8.13 5.53
CA GLU A 231 3.11 9.10 5.35
C GLU A 231 2.16 8.67 4.22
N VAL A 232 2.69 8.14 3.10
CA VAL A 232 1.86 7.60 2.00
C VAL A 232 1.09 6.35 2.45
N ALA A 233 1.75 5.41 3.14
CA ALA A 233 1.09 4.20 3.65
C ALA A 233 -0.05 4.54 4.60
N ASN A 234 0.17 5.47 5.54
CA ASN A 234 -0.84 5.92 6.50
C ASN A 234 -2.02 6.62 5.81
N MET A 235 -1.75 7.42 4.78
CA MET A 235 -2.79 8.03 3.97
C MET A 235 -3.65 6.96 3.27
N ILE A 236 -3.03 5.95 2.66
CA ILE A 236 -3.74 4.85 2.00
C ILE A 236 -4.57 4.07 3.02
N ALA A 237 -3.99 3.72 4.18
CA ALA A 237 -4.70 3.03 5.26
C ALA A 237 -5.94 3.80 5.71
N GLY A 238 -5.82 5.13 5.88
CA GLY A 238 -6.94 5.99 6.23
C GLY A 238 -8.07 5.93 5.20
N VAL A 239 -7.76 5.96 3.91
CA VAL A 239 -8.75 5.80 2.84
C VAL A 239 -9.40 4.42 2.91
N VAL A 240 -8.62 3.35 2.89
CA VAL A 240 -9.10 1.96 2.87
C VAL A 240 -10.04 1.67 4.06
N HIS A 241 -9.61 2.07 5.26
CA HIS A 241 -10.39 1.87 6.48
C HIS A 241 -11.68 2.71 6.50
N SER A 242 -11.69 3.91 5.87
CA SER A 242 -12.92 4.73 5.78
C SER A 242 -14.03 4.05 4.96
N TYR A 243 -13.66 3.13 4.08
CA TYR A 243 -14.60 2.27 3.33
C TYR A 243 -14.89 0.92 4.02
N GLY A 244 -14.44 0.74 5.27
CA GLY A 244 -14.61 -0.51 6.02
C GLY A 244 -13.86 -1.70 5.45
N LYS A 245 -12.81 -1.46 4.64
CA LYS A 245 -12.01 -2.50 4.00
C LYS A 245 -10.69 -2.73 4.75
N THR A 246 -10.06 -3.87 4.49
CA THR A 246 -8.75 -4.23 5.08
C THR A 246 -7.61 -3.80 4.16
N MET A 247 -6.51 -3.36 4.75
CA MET A 247 -5.27 -3.09 4.01
C MET A 247 -4.23 -4.18 4.32
N ALA A 248 -3.64 -4.72 3.28
CA ALA A 248 -2.42 -5.54 3.34
C ALA A 248 -1.27 -4.81 2.68
N ALA A 249 -0.04 -5.15 3.02
CA ALA A 249 1.16 -4.58 2.40
C ALA A 249 2.18 -5.68 2.12
N SER A 250 2.96 -5.49 1.05
CA SER A 250 4.11 -6.33 0.68
C SER A 250 5.41 -5.59 1.03
N PRO A 251 5.85 -5.60 2.30
CA PRO A 251 7.06 -4.90 2.70
C PRO A 251 8.31 -5.70 2.34
N PHE A 252 9.45 -5.02 2.26
CA PHE A 252 10.74 -5.67 2.07
C PHE A 252 11.09 -6.56 3.28
N PRO A 253 11.81 -7.70 3.12
CA PRO A 253 11.77 -8.83 4.07
C PRO A 253 12.17 -8.56 5.52
N THR A 254 12.98 -7.54 5.82
CA THR A 254 13.39 -7.23 7.20
C THR A 254 13.44 -5.73 7.44
N PRO A 255 13.12 -5.23 8.67
CA PRO A 255 13.13 -3.79 8.95
C PRO A 255 14.45 -3.10 8.59
N LYS A 256 15.58 -3.72 8.95
CA LYS A 256 16.91 -3.17 8.69
C LYS A 256 17.24 -3.10 7.19
N MET A 257 16.88 -4.12 6.43
CA MET A 257 17.05 -4.13 4.98
C MET A 257 16.08 -3.15 4.32
N ALA A 258 14.82 -3.17 4.73
CA ALA A 258 13.79 -2.28 4.21
C ALA A 258 14.20 -0.81 4.31
N SER A 259 14.62 -0.35 5.50
CA SER A 259 15.06 1.03 5.71
C SER A 259 16.31 1.38 4.90
N ARG A 260 17.29 0.48 4.80
CA ARG A 260 18.54 0.74 4.09
C ARG A 260 18.43 0.63 2.59
N MET A 261 17.74 -0.41 2.09
CA MET A 261 17.75 -0.72 0.66
C MET A 261 16.67 0.02 -0.11
N VAL A 262 15.49 0.21 0.49
CA VAL A 262 14.29 0.73 -0.22
C VAL A 262 13.60 1.88 0.50
N ARG A 263 14.16 2.38 1.60
CA ARG A 263 13.61 3.49 2.41
C ARG A 263 12.19 3.20 2.92
N GLN A 264 11.98 1.98 3.40
CA GLN A 264 10.74 1.53 4.00
C GLN A 264 10.94 1.32 5.49
N ASP A 265 10.10 1.90 6.34
CA ASP A 265 10.15 1.73 7.79
C ASP A 265 8.94 0.92 8.25
N TRP A 266 9.14 -0.03 9.12
CA TRP A 266 8.09 -0.91 9.60
C TRP A 266 7.43 -0.45 10.91
N GLY A 267 7.86 0.67 11.49
CA GLY A 267 7.25 1.20 12.71
C GLY A 267 8.14 2.01 13.56
#